data_7c0d8542f9dbe0c41d15cc3c7f1694ea
#
_entry.id   7c0d8542f9dbe0c41d15cc3c7f1694ea
#
_cell.length_a   1.000
_cell.length_b   1.000
_cell.length_c   1.000
_cell.angle_alpha   90.00
_cell.angle_beta   90.00
_cell.angle_gamma   90.00
#
_symmetry.space_group_name_H-M   'P 1'
#
loop_
_entity.id
_entity.type
_entity.pdbx_description
1 polymer ?
#
loop_
_entity_poly.entity_id
_entity_poly.type
_entity_poly.pdbx_seq_one_letter_code
_entity_poly.pdbx_strand_id
1 'polypeptide(L)'
;RALEAVAKPTQGQIELHFTYDEEFGGDLGPGWLLSKGLTRPDLMVAAGFSYQVVTAHNGCLQLEVTVQGEMAHAAIPDTGIDALQGATHILNALYALNAQYQNVSSQVEGINHPYLNVGQISGGTNTNVVPGRVVFKLDRRMIPEENPAQVEADLRRTIEEAAASFQ
;
A
#
# COMPACT_ATOMS: atom_id res chain seq x y z
N ARG A 1 11.17 27.30 21.85
CA ARG A 1 11.22 27.24 23.33
C ARG A 1 12.30 26.26 23.82
N ALA A 2 12.36 24.99 23.33
CA ALA A 2 13.37 24.02 23.77
C ALA A 2 14.79 24.50 23.45
N LEU A 3 15.05 25.00 22.26
CA LEU A 3 16.34 25.59 21.87
C LEU A 3 16.72 26.83 22.69
N GLU A 4 15.76 27.61 23.11
CA GLU A 4 16.00 28.77 24.01
C GLU A 4 16.38 28.34 25.41
N ALA A 5 15.87 27.18 25.86
CA ALA A 5 16.13 26.65 27.19
C ALA A 5 17.49 25.93 27.33
N VAL A 6 18.00 25.32 26.22
CA VAL A 6 19.24 24.53 26.32
C VAL A 6 20.47 25.28 25.79
N ALA A 7 20.50 25.71 24.60
CA ALA A 7 21.48 26.59 23.96
C ALA A 7 21.16 26.69 22.48
N LYS A 8 21.25 27.87 21.88
CA LYS A 8 21.16 27.98 20.43
C LYS A 8 22.43 27.45 19.79
N PRO A 9 22.32 26.67 18.69
CA PRO A 9 23.50 26.26 17.95
C PRO A 9 24.23 27.50 17.45
N THR A 10 25.55 27.51 17.61
CA THR A 10 26.42 28.61 17.17
C THR A 10 26.84 28.44 15.73
N GLN A 11 26.65 27.26 15.14
CA GLN A 11 26.94 26.93 13.76
C GLN A 11 25.79 26.09 13.19
N GLY A 12 25.57 26.23 11.88
CA GLY A 12 24.50 25.52 11.17
C GLY A 12 23.14 26.24 11.21
N GLN A 13 22.14 25.55 10.70
CA GLN A 13 20.78 26.05 10.53
C GLN A 13 19.79 24.98 10.98
N ILE A 14 18.69 25.41 11.57
CA ILE A 14 17.55 24.52 11.87
C ILE A 14 16.39 24.99 11.02
N GLU A 15 15.87 24.08 10.19
CA GLU A 15 14.70 24.30 9.38
C GLU A 15 13.52 23.52 9.98
N LEU A 16 12.36 24.15 10.05
CA LEU A 16 11.11 23.51 10.47
C LEU A 16 10.19 23.41 9.26
N HIS A 17 9.84 22.18 8.88
CA HIS A 17 8.94 21.90 7.77
C HIS A 17 7.59 21.44 8.32
N PHE A 18 6.54 22.16 7.93
CA PHE A 18 5.15 21.80 8.23
C PHE A 18 4.50 21.32 6.94
N THR A 19 4.46 20.01 6.75
CA THR A 19 3.91 19.37 5.55
C THR A 19 2.59 18.69 5.87
N TYR A 20 1.73 18.48 4.87
CA TYR A 20 0.34 18.05 5.03
C TYR A 20 -0.03 16.77 4.27
N ASP A 21 0.90 16.17 3.55
CA ASP A 21 0.67 14.99 2.70
C ASP A 21 1.48 13.75 3.14
N GLU A 22 1.92 13.69 4.38
CA GLU A 22 2.71 12.57 4.92
C GLU A 22 1.95 11.24 4.80
N GLU A 23 0.65 11.23 5.12
CA GLU A 23 -0.21 10.05 5.05
C GLU A 23 -0.54 9.61 3.60
N PHE A 24 -0.19 10.42 2.61
CA PHE A 24 -0.40 10.18 1.19
C PHE A 24 0.89 9.98 0.39
N GLY A 25 2.03 9.74 1.07
CA GLY A 25 3.31 9.43 0.46
C GLY A 25 4.32 10.58 0.43
N GLY A 26 3.91 11.81 0.79
CA GLY A 26 4.83 12.94 0.96
C GLY A 26 5.33 13.61 -0.32
N ASP A 27 4.76 13.32 -1.48
CA ASP A 27 5.23 13.84 -2.77
C ASP A 27 4.99 15.35 -2.93
N LEU A 28 3.88 15.86 -2.39
CA LEU A 28 3.48 17.26 -2.51
C LEU A 28 4.16 18.17 -1.48
N GLY A 29 4.58 17.61 -0.35
CA GLY A 29 5.26 18.30 0.74
C GLY A 29 6.77 18.06 0.72
N PRO A 30 7.29 17.09 1.48
CA PRO A 30 8.74 16.86 1.61
C PRO A 30 9.39 16.49 0.27
N GLY A 31 8.77 15.65 -0.53
CA GLY A 31 9.27 15.27 -1.85
C GLY A 31 9.41 16.45 -2.79
N TRP A 32 8.41 17.33 -2.83
CA TRP A 32 8.44 18.55 -3.63
C TRP A 32 9.57 19.50 -3.18
N LEU A 33 9.72 19.74 -1.87
CA LEU A 33 10.80 20.58 -1.32
C LEU A 33 12.18 20.08 -1.74
N LEU A 34 12.41 18.76 -1.64
CA LEU A 34 13.66 18.12 -2.06
C LEU A 34 13.86 18.20 -3.58
N SER A 35 12.83 17.94 -4.37
CA SER A 35 12.90 17.99 -5.84
C SER A 35 13.21 19.39 -6.39
N LYS A 36 12.78 20.43 -5.67
CA LYS A 36 13.06 21.82 -6.02
C LYS A 36 14.38 22.35 -5.43
N GLY A 37 15.08 21.55 -4.64
CA GLY A 37 16.31 21.95 -3.98
C GLY A 37 16.12 23.07 -2.96
N LEU A 38 14.90 23.23 -2.44
CA LEU A 38 14.58 24.25 -1.44
C LEU A 38 15.11 23.87 -0.05
N THR A 39 15.40 22.62 0.16
CA THR A 39 16.02 22.10 1.38
C THR A 39 17.03 21.00 1.03
N ARG A 40 18.11 20.91 1.81
CA ARG A 40 19.14 19.88 1.72
C ARG A 40 19.70 19.63 3.12
N PRO A 41 18.95 19.00 4.01
CA PRO A 41 19.38 18.77 5.38
C PRO A 41 20.49 17.72 5.44
N ASP A 42 21.48 17.94 6.31
CA ASP A 42 22.47 16.94 6.68
C ASP A 42 21.88 15.90 7.64
N LEU A 43 20.91 16.32 8.46
CA LEU A 43 20.18 15.49 9.41
C LEU A 43 18.69 15.88 9.38
N MET A 44 17.83 14.89 9.57
CA MET A 44 16.39 15.08 9.65
C MET A 44 15.84 14.39 10.89
N VAL A 45 14.95 15.08 11.58
CA VAL A 45 14.12 14.50 12.64
C VAL A 45 12.67 14.56 12.21
N ALA A 46 12.06 13.42 11.99
CA ALA A 46 10.63 13.31 11.71
C ALA A 46 9.86 13.16 13.04
N ALA A 47 8.75 13.87 13.18
CA ALA A 47 7.85 13.67 14.30
C ALA A 47 7.16 12.31 14.19
N GLY A 48 6.98 11.63 15.32
CA GLY A 48 6.33 10.30 15.39
C GLY A 48 5.51 10.16 16.67
N PHE A 49 4.83 9.02 16.79
CA PHE A 49 3.97 8.72 17.95
C PHE A 49 4.70 8.05 19.12
N SER A 50 5.98 7.73 18.95
CA SER A 50 6.77 7.07 19.99
C SER A 50 7.85 8.01 20.54
N TYR A 51 8.21 7.80 21.81
CA TYR A 51 9.38 8.44 22.42
C TYR A 51 10.67 7.64 22.19
N GLN A 52 10.78 7.03 21.00
CA GLN A 52 11.89 6.16 20.61
C GLN A 52 12.49 6.64 19.30
N VAL A 53 13.76 6.30 19.09
CA VAL A 53 14.41 6.45 17.79
C VAL A 53 14.08 5.21 16.97
N VAL A 54 13.29 5.38 15.91
CA VAL A 54 12.94 4.29 14.99
C VAL A 54 14.13 4.07 14.05
N THR A 55 14.66 2.87 14.04
CA THR A 55 15.85 2.49 13.24
C THR A 55 15.51 1.68 12.00
N ALA A 56 14.29 1.14 11.93
CA ALA A 56 13.79 0.40 10.78
C ALA A 56 12.25 0.42 10.77
N HIS A 57 11.66 0.25 9.62
CA HIS A 57 10.20 0.10 9.44
C HIS A 57 9.89 -0.78 8.24
N ASN A 58 8.65 -1.28 8.19
CA ASN A 58 8.13 -2.02 7.04
C ASN A 58 8.10 -1.14 5.78
N GLY A 59 8.41 -1.73 4.64
CA GLY A 59 8.06 -1.16 3.35
C GLY A 59 6.54 -1.22 3.11
N CYS A 60 6.04 -0.39 2.21
CA CYS A 60 4.64 -0.33 1.83
C CYS A 60 4.51 -0.31 0.30
N LEU A 61 3.63 -1.17 -0.23
CA LEU A 61 3.19 -1.16 -1.61
C LEU A 61 1.67 -1.18 -1.64
N GLN A 62 1.07 -0.16 -2.26
CA GLN A 62 -0.37 -0.06 -2.41
C GLN A 62 -0.75 -0.25 -3.87
N LEU A 63 -1.74 -1.08 -4.13
CA LEU A 63 -2.26 -1.35 -5.47
C LEU A 63 -3.77 -1.18 -5.51
N GLU A 64 -4.25 -0.62 -6.61
CA GLU A 64 -5.65 -0.66 -7.01
C GLU A 64 -5.79 -1.67 -8.14
N VAL A 65 -6.71 -2.62 -7.97
CA VAL A 65 -7.03 -3.66 -8.95
C VAL A 65 -8.45 -3.44 -9.46
N THR A 66 -8.60 -3.29 -10.76
CA THR A 66 -9.89 -3.24 -11.44
C THR A 66 -10.16 -4.55 -12.15
N VAL A 67 -11.27 -5.20 -11.81
CA VAL A 67 -11.79 -6.38 -12.50
C VAL A 67 -12.93 -5.93 -13.41
N GLN A 68 -12.75 -6.17 -14.71
CA GLN A 68 -13.76 -5.88 -15.73
C GLN A 68 -14.51 -7.14 -16.10
N GLY A 69 -15.80 -7.02 -16.16
CA GLY A 69 -16.73 -8.03 -16.64
C GLY A 69 -17.72 -7.44 -17.64
N GLU A 70 -18.87 -8.08 -17.79
CA GLU A 70 -19.95 -7.63 -18.65
C GLU A 70 -21.29 -7.71 -17.93
N MET A 71 -22.04 -6.60 -17.91
CA MET A 71 -23.34 -6.55 -17.23
C MET A 71 -24.38 -7.38 -17.96
N ALA A 72 -25.21 -8.08 -17.18
CA ALA A 72 -26.39 -8.78 -17.67
C ALA A 72 -27.53 -8.68 -16.66
N HIS A 73 -28.74 -8.94 -17.09
CA HIS A 73 -29.88 -9.07 -16.19
C HIS A 73 -29.75 -10.37 -15.37
N ALA A 74 -30.02 -10.31 -14.06
CA ALA A 74 -29.86 -11.47 -13.16
C ALA A 74 -30.75 -12.68 -13.53
N ALA A 75 -31.80 -12.50 -14.36
CA ALA A 75 -32.62 -13.60 -14.88
C ALA A 75 -31.94 -14.38 -16.04
N ILE A 76 -30.91 -13.81 -16.67
CA ILE A 76 -30.13 -14.39 -17.76
C ILE A 76 -28.63 -14.15 -17.55
N PRO A 77 -28.07 -14.58 -16.39
CA PRO A 77 -26.72 -14.19 -15.96
C PRO A 77 -25.64 -14.69 -16.92
N ASP A 78 -25.86 -15.80 -17.60
CA ASP A 78 -24.92 -16.41 -18.55
C ASP A 78 -24.66 -15.56 -19.79
N THR A 79 -25.40 -14.47 -19.97
CA THR A 79 -25.15 -13.49 -21.05
C THR A 79 -24.17 -12.38 -20.62
N GLY A 80 -23.70 -12.40 -19.40
CA GLY A 80 -22.72 -11.46 -18.86
C GLY A 80 -21.45 -12.16 -18.36
N ILE A 81 -20.55 -11.34 -17.82
CA ILE A 81 -19.32 -11.80 -17.13
C ILE A 81 -19.29 -11.14 -15.77
N ASP A 82 -19.40 -11.94 -14.71
CA ASP A 82 -19.51 -11.45 -13.34
C ASP A 82 -18.15 -11.00 -12.78
N ALA A 83 -17.95 -9.68 -12.77
CA ALA A 83 -16.73 -9.09 -12.22
C ALA A 83 -16.57 -9.31 -10.70
N LEU A 84 -17.67 -9.52 -9.95
CA LEU A 84 -17.60 -9.76 -8.51
C LEU A 84 -17.14 -11.20 -8.21
N GLN A 85 -17.62 -12.18 -8.98
CA GLN A 85 -17.09 -13.54 -8.89
C GLN A 85 -15.61 -13.58 -9.28
N GLY A 86 -15.22 -12.92 -10.37
CA GLY A 86 -13.81 -12.80 -10.77
C GLY A 86 -12.95 -12.13 -9.70
N ALA A 87 -13.42 -11.02 -9.12
CA ALA A 87 -12.73 -10.35 -8.01
C ALA A 87 -12.60 -11.27 -6.79
N THR A 88 -13.66 -12.01 -6.44
CA THR A 88 -13.63 -12.96 -5.32
C THR A 88 -12.61 -14.07 -5.56
N HIS A 89 -12.50 -14.57 -6.79
CA HIS A 89 -11.51 -15.59 -7.15
C HIS A 89 -10.08 -15.05 -6.97
N ILE A 90 -9.80 -13.86 -7.46
CA ILE A 90 -8.50 -13.18 -7.28
C ILE A 90 -8.21 -12.93 -5.79
N LEU A 91 -9.19 -12.44 -5.03
CA LEU A 91 -9.03 -12.21 -3.58
C LEU A 91 -8.69 -13.49 -2.82
N ASN A 92 -9.30 -14.63 -3.16
CA ASN A 92 -8.96 -15.92 -2.56
C ASN A 92 -7.50 -16.32 -2.82
N ALA A 93 -6.99 -16.09 -4.04
CA ALA A 93 -5.59 -16.34 -4.37
C ALA A 93 -4.63 -15.41 -3.57
N LEU A 94 -4.98 -14.14 -3.44
CA LEU A 94 -4.22 -13.17 -2.64
C LEU A 94 -4.21 -13.52 -1.15
N TYR A 95 -5.33 -13.97 -0.59
CA TYR A 95 -5.39 -14.43 0.81
C TYR A 95 -4.62 -15.72 1.03
N ALA A 96 -4.61 -16.63 0.05
CA ALA A 96 -3.77 -17.83 0.10
C ALA A 96 -2.28 -17.48 0.08
N LEU A 97 -1.88 -16.51 -0.74
CA LEU A 97 -0.52 -15.95 -0.75
C LEU A 97 -0.18 -15.31 0.60
N ASN A 98 -1.09 -14.49 1.16
CA ASN A 98 -0.90 -13.87 2.47
C ASN A 98 -0.70 -14.89 3.60
N ALA A 99 -1.38 -16.04 3.55
CA ALA A 99 -1.19 -17.11 4.52
C ALA A 99 0.24 -17.70 4.47
N GLN A 100 0.89 -17.71 3.31
CA GLN A 100 2.27 -18.18 3.16
C GLN A 100 3.28 -17.23 3.80
N TYR A 101 2.98 -15.92 3.87
CA TYR A 101 3.83 -14.92 4.50
C TYR A 101 4.07 -15.15 5.99
N GLN A 102 3.20 -15.88 6.67
CA GLN A 102 3.38 -16.29 8.08
C GLN A 102 4.62 -17.16 8.29
N ASN A 103 5.12 -17.79 7.23
CA ASN A 103 6.31 -18.65 7.26
C ASN A 103 7.62 -17.87 6.96
N VAL A 104 7.52 -16.58 6.70
CA VAL A 104 8.67 -15.71 6.40
C VAL A 104 8.90 -14.80 7.61
N SER A 105 10.12 -14.74 8.11
CA SER A 105 10.47 -13.91 9.28
C SER A 105 11.56 -12.90 8.92
N SER A 106 11.39 -11.67 9.39
CA SER A 106 12.45 -10.66 9.34
C SER A 106 13.55 -10.94 10.35
N GLN A 107 14.77 -10.53 10.05
CA GLN A 107 15.91 -10.51 10.99
C GLN A 107 15.93 -9.24 11.83
N VAL A 108 15.08 -8.25 11.52
CA VAL A 108 15.02 -6.96 12.21
C VAL A 108 14.07 -7.06 13.40
N GLU A 109 14.58 -6.78 14.60
CA GLU A 109 13.80 -6.79 15.84
C GLU A 109 12.59 -5.83 15.71
N GLY A 110 11.40 -6.33 16.07
CA GLY A 110 10.14 -5.58 16.01
C GLY A 110 9.43 -5.64 14.65
N ILE A 111 10.08 -6.20 13.62
CA ILE A 111 9.45 -6.50 12.33
C ILE A 111 9.30 -8.02 12.23
N ASN A 112 8.07 -8.53 12.17
CA ASN A 112 7.83 -9.97 12.24
C ASN A 112 7.87 -10.63 10.85
N HIS A 113 6.81 -10.45 10.07
CA HIS A 113 6.62 -11.05 8.75
C HIS A 113 5.93 -10.08 7.80
N PRO A 114 6.04 -10.32 6.49
CA PRO A 114 5.25 -9.56 5.52
C PRO A 114 3.77 -9.88 5.66
N TYR A 115 2.90 -8.96 5.22
CA TYR A 115 1.46 -9.23 5.16
C TYR A 115 0.76 -8.37 4.12
N LEU A 116 -0.42 -8.85 3.70
CA LEU A 116 -1.28 -8.20 2.73
C LEU A 116 -2.65 -7.95 3.36
N ASN A 117 -3.16 -6.75 3.20
CA ASN A 117 -4.50 -6.37 3.60
C ASN A 117 -5.28 -5.83 2.39
N VAL A 118 -6.52 -6.27 2.23
CA VAL A 118 -7.45 -5.65 1.29
C VAL A 118 -8.35 -4.72 2.08
N GLY A 119 -8.10 -3.43 1.97
CA GLY A 119 -8.75 -2.40 2.79
C GLY A 119 -10.06 -1.87 2.19
N GLN A 120 -10.25 -2.00 0.88
CA GLN A 120 -11.43 -1.48 0.17
C GLN A 120 -11.83 -2.41 -0.95
N ILE A 121 -13.14 -2.55 -1.15
CA ILE A 121 -13.77 -3.18 -2.32
C ILE A 121 -15.07 -2.44 -2.66
N SER A 122 -15.30 -2.21 -3.94
CA SER A 122 -16.53 -1.58 -4.45
C SER A 122 -16.85 -2.09 -5.85
N GLY A 123 -18.12 -2.13 -6.20
CA GLY A 123 -18.58 -2.53 -7.54
C GLY A 123 -20.06 -2.89 -7.60
N GLY A 124 -20.51 -3.22 -8.79
CA GLY A 124 -21.91 -3.47 -9.06
C GLY A 124 -22.77 -2.20 -9.14
N THR A 125 -24.01 -2.34 -9.56
CA THR A 125 -24.96 -1.22 -9.75
C THR A 125 -26.32 -1.48 -9.09
N ASN A 126 -26.85 -2.68 -9.21
CA ASN A 126 -28.14 -3.07 -8.63
C ASN A 126 -28.16 -4.59 -8.36
N THR A 127 -29.02 -5.02 -7.44
CA THR A 127 -29.15 -6.43 -7.03
C THR A 127 -29.62 -7.38 -8.13
N ASN A 128 -30.31 -6.87 -9.15
CA ASN A 128 -30.79 -7.63 -10.31
C ASN A 128 -29.90 -7.50 -11.55
N VAL A 129 -28.65 -7.05 -11.39
CA VAL A 129 -27.67 -6.87 -12.48
C VAL A 129 -26.39 -7.61 -12.12
N VAL A 130 -25.90 -8.43 -13.06
CA VAL A 130 -24.56 -9.05 -12.98
C VAL A 130 -23.52 -7.92 -12.97
N PRO A 131 -22.62 -7.86 -11.96
CA PRO A 131 -21.63 -6.78 -11.85
C PRO A 131 -20.65 -6.77 -13.03
N GLY A 132 -20.62 -5.68 -13.79
CA GLY A 132 -19.69 -5.51 -14.91
C GLY A 132 -18.34 -4.89 -14.51
N ARG A 133 -18.20 -4.42 -13.26
CA ARG A 133 -16.94 -3.85 -12.77
C ARG A 133 -16.86 -3.93 -11.25
N VAL A 134 -15.71 -4.34 -10.77
CA VAL A 134 -15.34 -4.30 -9.35
C VAL A 134 -13.95 -3.70 -9.22
N VAL A 135 -13.74 -2.88 -8.19
CA VAL A 135 -12.44 -2.32 -7.82
C VAL A 135 -12.14 -2.70 -6.37
N PHE A 136 -10.93 -3.15 -6.11
CA PHE A 136 -10.44 -3.30 -4.76
C PHE A 136 -9.05 -2.70 -4.59
N LYS A 137 -8.73 -2.29 -3.34
CA LYS A 137 -7.43 -1.72 -2.99
C LYS A 137 -6.78 -2.56 -1.92
N LEU A 138 -5.50 -2.83 -2.11
CA LEU A 138 -4.69 -3.60 -1.18
C LEU A 138 -3.46 -2.82 -0.72
N ASP A 139 -3.00 -3.15 0.49
CA ASP A 139 -1.77 -2.69 1.11
C ASP A 139 -0.90 -3.91 1.42
N ARG A 140 0.31 -3.92 0.87
CA ARG A 140 1.31 -4.97 1.08
C ARG A 140 2.44 -4.42 1.92
N ARG A 141 2.56 -4.88 3.16
CA ARG A 141 3.66 -4.54 4.03
C ARG A 141 4.84 -5.48 3.78
N MET A 142 5.98 -4.89 3.43
CA MET A 142 7.21 -5.60 3.13
C MET A 142 8.14 -5.59 4.35
N ILE A 143 8.93 -6.65 4.48
CA ILE A 143 10.05 -6.67 5.43
C ILE A 143 11.31 -6.13 4.75
N PRO A 144 12.34 -5.69 5.52
CA PRO A 144 13.56 -5.10 4.96
C PRO A 144 14.34 -6.02 4.02
N GLU A 145 14.19 -7.32 4.17
CA GLU A 145 14.89 -8.34 3.37
C GLU A 145 14.26 -8.55 1.98
N GLU A 146 13.08 -8.04 1.73
CA GLU A 146 12.37 -8.21 0.45
C GLU A 146 12.82 -7.17 -0.58
N ASN A 147 12.84 -7.57 -1.85
CA ASN A 147 13.04 -6.67 -2.98
C ASN A 147 11.68 -6.13 -3.45
N PRO A 148 11.42 -4.80 -3.40
CA PRO A 148 10.12 -4.23 -3.75
C PRO A 148 9.65 -4.56 -5.18
N ALA A 149 10.57 -4.57 -6.16
CA ALA A 149 10.23 -4.88 -7.54
C ALA A 149 9.80 -6.34 -7.71
N GLN A 150 10.44 -7.27 -6.97
CA GLN A 150 10.05 -8.67 -6.97
C GLN A 150 8.70 -8.87 -6.29
N VAL A 151 8.45 -8.19 -5.17
CA VAL A 151 7.16 -8.23 -4.46
C VAL A 151 6.02 -7.76 -5.37
N GLU A 152 6.22 -6.66 -6.08
CA GLU A 152 5.23 -6.17 -7.04
C GLU A 152 4.99 -7.18 -8.19
N ALA A 153 6.06 -7.73 -8.76
CA ALA A 153 5.97 -8.72 -9.83
C ALA A 153 5.21 -10.00 -9.38
N ASP A 154 5.47 -10.47 -8.16
CA ASP A 154 4.80 -11.65 -7.60
C ASP A 154 3.31 -11.40 -7.34
N LEU A 155 2.95 -10.22 -6.85
CA LEU A 155 1.54 -9.84 -6.68
C LEU A 155 0.82 -9.76 -8.03
N ARG A 156 1.41 -9.10 -9.01
CA ARG A 156 0.83 -8.99 -10.37
C ARG A 156 0.63 -10.38 -10.98
N ARG A 157 1.64 -11.22 -10.90
CA ARG A 157 1.54 -12.61 -11.39
C ARG A 157 0.41 -13.37 -10.70
N THR A 158 0.28 -13.30 -9.39
CA THR A 158 -0.80 -13.97 -8.63
C THR A 158 -2.18 -13.49 -9.08
N ILE A 159 -2.35 -12.19 -9.31
CA ILE A 159 -3.60 -11.60 -9.79
C ILE A 159 -3.90 -12.08 -11.22
N GLU A 160 -2.92 -12.04 -12.11
CA GLU A 160 -3.07 -12.41 -13.53
C GLU A 160 -3.35 -13.91 -13.70
N GLU A 161 -2.64 -14.77 -12.97
CA GLU A 161 -2.87 -16.22 -12.98
C GLU A 161 -4.26 -16.58 -12.44
N ALA A 162 -4.70 -15.92 -11.35
CA ALA A 162 -6.04 -16.12 -10.82
C ALA A 162 -7.11 -15.63 -11.81
N ALA A 163 -6.91 -14.46 -12.42
CA ALA A 163 -7.84 -13.95 -13.43
C ALA A 163 -7.93 -14.88 -14.65
N ALA A 164 -6.80 -15.41 -15.12
CA ALA A 164 -6.76 -16.32 -16.27
C ALA A 164 -7.41 -17.68 -15.99
N SER A 165 -7.44 -18.11 -14.72
CA SER A 165 -8.05 -19.38 -14.31
C SER A 165 -9.55 -19.26 -14.00
N PHE A 166 -10.09 -18.06 -13.97
CA PHE A 166 -11.51 -17.81 -13.77
C PHE A 166 -12.28 -18.11 -15.08
N GLN A 167 -13.27 -19.01 -15.03
CA GLN A 167 -14.08 -19.47 -16.16
C GLN A 167 -15.54 -19.04 -15.95
#